data_f1f0f8eceb783274695c8077b5b598dd
#
_entry.id   f1f0f8eceb783274695c8077b5b598dd
#
_cell.length_a   1.000
_cell.length_b   1.000
_cell.length_c   1.000
_cell.angle_alpha   90.00
_cell.angle_beta   90.00
_cell.angle_gamma   90.00
#
_symmetry.space_group_name_H-M   'P 1'
#
loop_
_entity.id
_entity.type
_entity.pdbx_description
1 polymer ?
#
loop_
_entity_poly.entity_id
_entity_poly.type
_entity_poly.pdbx_seq_one_letter_code
_entity_poly.pdbx_strand_id
1 'polypeptide(L)'
;PASEDHKDKGIAGWFNRKFDAGTLKYTRSVGTVISRRSLFLVIYLAMVVATGVLFMRVPTSFLPDEDQGVLMMQVTLPANAASERTQEVINDMEEWLLKNPEVMSVFSPNGFSFSGRGENTAMSFVLLKPWSERNSEQSVQKLAARAMAHFSKSKDARIYALVPPAVMELGNATGFDFFLQDTQNKGHAALMAARNQFLAMAAKDKRLFATRPNGMEDEPQYHLIIDDERARALGLSLGDINDTLSIAWGSSYVNQFTYGGRVKKVYVQGNAGSRVTPEDLKKWYFRNSSGTMVP
;
A
#
# COMPACT_ATOMS: atom_id res chain seq x y z
N PRO A 1 -16.08 44.09 66.09
CA PRO A 1 -16.33 42.68 66.03
C PRO A 1 -17.32 42.42 64.91
N ALA A 2 -16.83 41.93 63.79
CA ALA A 2 -17.68 41.52 62.68
C ALA A 2 -18.32 40.18 63.05
N SER A 3 -19.61 40.13 62.94
CA SER A 3 -20.44 38.98 63.29
C SER A 3 -20.09 37.74 62.47
N GLU A 4 -19.70 36.65 63.14
CA GLU A 4 -19.45 35.35 62.61
C GLU A 4 -20.72 34.59 62.12
N ASP A 5 -21.91 35.23 62.26
CA ASP A 5 -23.22 34.55 62.07
C ASP A 5 -23.69 34.39 60.62
N HIS A 6 -22.97 34.90 59.62
CA HIS A 6 -23.42 34.82 58.24
C HIS A 6 -22.74 33.70 57.40
N LYS A 7 -21.73 32.98 57.97
CA LYS A 7 -20.98 31.98 57.19
C LYS A 7 -21.69 30.62 57.08
N ASP A 8 -22.75 30.35 57.86
CA ASP A 8 -23.34 29.02 57.98
C ASP A 8 -24.71 28.85 57.33
N LYS A 9 -25.28 29.86 56.72
CA LYS A 9 -26.62 29.83 56.10
C LYS A 9 -26.58 29.95 54.59
N GLY A 10 -27.49 29.23 53.91
CA GLY A 10 -27.60 29.30 52.44
C GLY A 10 -26.55 28.47 51.70
N ILE A 11 -26.31 28.77 50.42
CA ILE A 11 -25.40 28.08 49.51
C ILE A 11 -23.97 28.17 50.04
N ALA A 12 -23.58 29.31 50.59
CA ALA A 12 -22.24 29.52 51.17
C ALA A 12 -22.00 28.60 52.38
N GLY A 13 -23.01 28.45 53.27
CA GLY A 13 -22.90 27.54 54.39
C GLY A 13 -22.86 26.08 53.99
N TRP A 14 -23.57 25.67 52.92
CA TRP A 14 -23.45 24.33 52.34
C TRP A 14 -22.04 24.09 51.80
N PHE A 15 -21.48 25.05 51.03
CA PHE A 15 -20.14 24.96 50.50
C PHE A 15 -19.09 24.87 51.62
N ASN A 16 -19.16 25.76 52.64
CA ASN A 16 -18.22 25.72 53.76
C ASN A 16 -18.22 24.37 54.47
N ARG A 17 -19.42 23.84 54.78
CA ARG A 17 -19.53 22.51 55.42
C ARG A 17 -18.93 21.39 54.58
N LYS A 18 -19.11 21.43 53.24
CA LYS A 18 -18.52 20.44 52.35
C LYS A 18 -16.99 20.61 52.25
N PHE A 19 -16.54 21.84 52.22
CA PHE A 19 -15.12 22.18 52.24
C PHE A 19 -14.43 21.74 53.52
N ASP A 20 -15.01 22.07 54.69
CA ASP A 20 -14.47 21.66 55.99
C ASP A 20 -14.47 20.15 56.15
N ALA A 21 -15.54 19.47 55.76
CA ALA A 21 -15.59 18.01 55.77
C ALA A 21 -14.49 17.42 54.81
N GLY A 22 -14.28 18.03 53.66
CA GLY A 22 -13.22 17.67 52.73
C GLY A 22 -11.83 17.87 53.34
N THR A 23 -11.60 19.03 53.98
CA THR A 23 -10.34 19.37 54.67
C THR A 23 -10.07 18.38 55.81
N LEU A 24 -11.05 18.06 56.66
CA LEU A 24 -10.90 17.08 57.73
C LEU A 24 -10.60 15.69 57.19
N LYS A 25 -11.22 15.28 56.10
CA LYS A 25 -10.95 13.99 55.46
C LYS A 25 -9.55 13.95 54.86
N TYR A 26 -9.12 15.04 54.20
CA TYR A 26 -7.80 15.19 53.65
C TYR A 26 -6.70 15.14 54.73
N THR A 27 -6.83 15.95 55.79
CA THR A 27 -5.84 16.00 56.91
C THR A 27 -5.75 14.66 57.63
N ARG A 28 -6.87 13.95 57.81
CA ARG A 28 -6.88 12.59 58.39
C ARG A 28 -6.17 11.59 57.47
N SER A 29 -6.40 11.67 56.14
CA SER A 29 -5.75 10.82 55.19
C SER A 29 -4.22 11.07 55.15
N VAL A 30 -3.81 12.33 55.10
CA VAL A 30 -2.39 12.72 55.16
C VAL A 30 -1.74 12.24 56.48
N GLY A 31 -2.41 12.43 57.60
CA GLY A 31 -1.98 11.92 58.91
C GLY A 31 -1.78 10.39 58.90
N THR A 32 -2.67 9.65 58.28
CA THR A 32 -2.58 8.19 58.12
C THR A 32 -1.38 7.79 57.25
N VAL A 33 -1.13 8.51 56.14
CA VAL A 33 0.03 8.28 55.26
C VAL A 33 1.30 8.52 56.00
N ILE A 34 1.41 9.64 56.72
CA ILE A 34 2.59 10.00 57.50
C ILE A 34 2.85 9.00 58.66
N SER A 35 1.80 8.59 59.39
CA SER A 35 1.96 7.62 60.48
C SER A 35 2.33 6.23 59.99
N ARG A 36 1.93 5.86 58.76
CA ARG A 36 2.27 4.57 58.13
C ARG A 36 3.27 4.74 56.99
N ARG A 37 4.19 5.67 57.14
CA ARG A 37 5.17 6.04 56.09
C ARG A 37 5.90 4.86 55.44
N SER A 38 6.30 3.87 56.22
CA SER A 38 6.99 2.68 55.70
C SER A 38 6.13 1.87 54.76
N LEU A 39 4.85 1.68 55.10
CA LEU A 39 3.90 0.97 54.22
C LEU A 39 3.66 1.70 52.91
N PHE A 40 3.46 3.01 52.99
CA PHE A 40 3.19 3.81 51.76
C PHE A 40 4.47 3.94 50.92
N LEU A 41 5.68 3.94 51.53
CA LEU A 41 6.93 3.92 50.80
C LEU A 41 7.12 2.59 50.03
N VAL A 42 6.76 1.44 50.65
CA VAL A 42 6.77 0.14 49.96
C VAL A 42 5.77 0.10 48.82
N ILE A 43 4.55 0.63 49.01
CA ILE A 43 3.55 0.72 47.93
C ILE A 43 4.07 1.61 46.79
N TYR A 44 4.68 2.76 47.11
CA TYR A 44 5.29 3.64 46.12
C TYR A 44 6.40 2.94 45.33
N LEU A 45 7.31 2.28 46.04
CA LEU A 45 8.41 1.52 45.42
C LEU A 45 7.84 0.40 44.51
N ALA A 46 6.84 -0.32 44.98
CA ALA A 46 6.15 -1.35 44.18
C ALA A 46 5.53 -0.77 42.89
N MET A 47 4.89 0.41 42.98
CA MET A 47 4.35 1.11 41.80
C MET A 47 5.47 1.54 40.84
N VAL A 48 6.59 2.06 41.32
CA VAL A 48 7.74 2.44 40.51
C VAL A 48 8.32 1.23 39.78
N VAL A 49 8.50 0.11 40.52
CA VAL A 49 8.97 -1.15 39.92
C VAL A 49 7.98 -1.67 38.88
N ALA A 50 6.68 -1.67 39.20
CA ALA A 50 5.64 -2.11 38.26
C ALA A 50 5.61 -1.24 36.99
N THR A 51 5.74 0.08 37.14
CA THR A 51 5.84 1.00 36.01
C THR A 51 7.09 0.73 35.16
N GLY A 52 8.22 0.51 35.80
CA GLY A 52 9.46 0.16 35.09
C GLY A 52 9.32 -1.15 34.30
N VAL A 53 8.74 -2.18 34.90
CA VAL A 53 8.47 -3.45 34.22
C VAL A 53 7.50 -3.30 33.08
N LEU A 54 6.44 -2.50 33.23
CA LEU A 54 5.50 -2.20 32.14
C LEU A 54 6.20 -1.46 31.00
N PHE A 55 7.03 -0.45 31.33
CA PHE A 55 7.78 0.30 30.32
C PHE A 55 8.75 -0.59 29.53
N MET A 56 9.38 -1.58 30.19
CA MET A 56 10.25 -2.55 29.52
C MET A 56 9.50 -3.54 28.63
N ARG A 57 8.21 -3.73 28.86
CA ARG A 57 7.37 -4.65 28.08
C ARG A 57 6.59 -3.97 26.96
N VAL A 58 6.49 -2.67 26.96
CA VAL A 58 5.84 -1.93 25.85
C VAL A 58 6.74 -2.03 24.62
N PRO A 59 6.25 -2.57 23.50
CA PRO A 59 7.01 -2.59 22.27
C PRO A 59 7.32 -1.16 21.82
N THR A 60 8.61 -0.89 21.57
CA THR A 60 9.03 0.39 21.03
C THR A 60 8.75 0.40 19.54
N SER A 61 7.89 1.29 19.10
CA SER A 61 7.61 1.57 17.69
C SER A 61 7.62 3.08 17.49
N PHE A 62 8.07 3.53 16.32
CA PHE A 62 8.02 4.95 15.96
C PHE A 62 6.57 5.44 15.86
N LEU A 63 5.70 4.60 15.27
CA LEU A 63 4.26 4.81 15.21
C LEU A 63 3.57 3.48 15.52
N PRO A 64 2.48 3.47 16.28
CA PRO A 64 1.68 2.27 16.50
C PRO A 64 0.99 1.85 15.18
N ASP A 65 0.83 0.54 14.99
CA ASP A 65 0.01 0.02 13.90
C ASP A 65 -1.45 0.35 14.18
N GLU A 66 -2.06 1.11 13.28
CA GLU A 66 -3.45 1.54 13.39
C GLU A 66 -4.33 0.79 12.38
N ASP A 67 -5.57 0.49 12.78
CA ASP A 67 -6.61 0.04 11.86
C ASP A 67 -7.29 1.27 11.24
N GLN A 68 -6.81 1.70 10.08
CA GLN A 68 -7.38 2.83 9.33
C GLN A 68 -8.65 2.47 8.55
N GLY A 69 -9.11 1.22 8.64
CA GLY A 69 -10.26 0.75 7.87
C GLY A 69 -10.00 0.60 6.38
N VAL A 70 -8.74 0.57 5.97
CA VAL A 70 -8.33 0.40 4.58
C VAL A 70 -7.34 -0.76 4.47
N LEU A 71 -7.58 -1.66 3.51
CA LEU A 71 -6.67 -2.72 3.13
C LEU A 71 -6.33 -2.55 1.65
N MET A 72 -5.07 -2.72 1.30
CA MET A 72 -4.62 -2.74 -0.08
C MET A 72 -4.28 -4.16 -0.49
N MET A 73 -4.73 -4.58 -1.70
CA MET A 73 -4.42 -5.87 -2.27
C MET A 73 -3.61 -5.67 -3.54
N GLN A 74 -2.38 -6.12 -3.54
CA GLN A 74 -1.53 -6.11 -4.73
C GLN A 74 -1.63 -7.45 -5.45
N VAL A 75 -1.99 -7.42 -6.71
CA VAL A 75 -2.12 -8.58 -7.59
C VAL A 75 -1.03 -8.53 -8.64
N THR A 76 -0.32 -9.63 -8.85
CA THR A 76 0.70 -9.75 -9.89
C THR A 76 0.61 -11.14 -10.53
N LEU A 77 0.32 -11.15 -11.81
CA LEU A 77 0.31 -12.35 -12.65
C LEU A 77 1.70 -12.58 -13.27
N PRO A 78 1.95 -13.76 -13.87
CA PRO A 78 3.16 -13.98 -14.64
C PRO A 78 3.35 -12.93 -15.74
N ALA A 79 4.60 -12.67 -16.11
CA ALA A 79 4.95 -11.78 -17.20
C ALA A 79 4.15 -12.10 -18.47
N ASN A 80 3.72 -11.08 -19.21
CA ASN A 80 2.88 -11.20 -20.42
C ASN A 80 1.48 -11.77 -20.22
N ALA A 81 0.96 -11.84 -18.99
CA ALA A 81 -0.46 -12.12 -18.80
C ALA A 81 -1.30 -10.96 -19.35
N ALA A 82 -2.31 -11.29 -20.15
CA ALA A 82 -3.22 -10.31 -20.73
C ALA A 82 -4.11 -9.66 -19.66
N SER A 83 -4.58 -8.45 -19.95
CA SER A 83 -5.43 -7.66 -19.06
C SER A 83 -6.73 -8.38 -18.69
N GLU A 84 -7.30 -9.17 -19.61
CA GLU A 84 -8.50 -9.98 -19.39
C GLU A 84 -8.28 -11.02 -18.29
N ARG A 85 -7.11 -11.71 -18.31
CA ARG A 85 -6.77 -12.70 -17.28
C ARG A 85 -6.55 -12.02 -15.92
N THR A 86 -5.96 -10.85 -15.91
CA THR A 86 -5.80 -10.06 -14.69
C THR A 86 -7.17 -9.65 -14.15
N GLN A 87 -8.11 -9.27 -15.04
CA GLN A 87 -9.47 -8.91 -14.66
C GLN A 87 -10.24 -10.09 -14.05
N GLU A 88 -10.06 -11.31 -14.55
CA GLU A 88 -10.65 -12.52 -13.96
C GLU A 88 -10.19 -12.72 -12.52
N VAL A 89 -8.89 -12.61 -12.27
CA VAL A 89 -8.34 -12.71 -10.91
C VAL A 89 -8.85 -11.59 -10.00
N ILE A 90 -9.00 -10.37 -10.53
CA ILE A 90 -9.59 -9.25 -9.77
C ILE A 90 -11.03 -9.60 -9.39
N ASN A 91 -11.84 -10.08 -10.31
CA ASN A 91 -13.24 -10.41 -10.07
C ASN A 91 -13.38 -11.49 -8.97
N ASP A 92 -12.59 -12.55 -9.03
CA ASP A 92 -12.57 -13.61 -8.02
C ASP A 92 -12.17 -13.06 -6.64
N MET A 93 -11.17 -12.18 -6.62
CA MET A 93 -10.71 -11.53 -5.39
C MET A 93 -11.78 -10.59 -4.81
N GLU A 94 -12.42 -9.77 -5.63
CA GLU A 94 -13.50 -8.88 -5.22
C GLU A 94 -14.71 -9.65 -4.69
N GLU A 95 -15.09 -10.74 -5.35
CA GLU A 95 -16.17 -11.60 -4.90
C GLU A 95 -15.88 -12.19 -3.52
N TRP A 96 -14.65 -12.64 -3.28
CA TRP A 96 -14.26 -13.14 -1.96
C TRP A 96 -14.25 -12.03 -0.91
N LEU A 97 -13.69 -10.86 -1.23
CA LEU A 97 -13.61 -9.72 -0.31
C LEU A 97 -15.00 -9.24 0.09
N LEU A 98 -15.91 -9.06 -0.87
CA LEU A 98 -17.27 -8.58 -0.62
C LEU A 98 -18.16 -9.56 0.18
N LYS A 99 -17.77 -10.83 0.28
CA LYS A 99 -18.43 -11.81 1.18
C LYS A 99 -18.09 -11.58 2.65
N ASN A 100 -17.05 -10.81 2.97
CA ASN A 100 -16.70 -10.51 4.36
C ASN A 100 -17.56 -9.35 4.87
N PRO A 101 -18.25 -9.52 6.03
CA PRO A 101 -19.25 -8.56 6.51
C PRO A 101 -18.64 -7.19 6.89
N GLU A 102 -17.36 -7.14 7.20
CA GLU A 102 -16.62 -5.92 7.51
C GLU A 102 -16.24 -5.08 6.27
N VAL A 103 -16.30 -5.65 5.06
CA VAL A 103 -15.97 -4.93 3.84
C VAL A 103 -17.16 -4.08 3.41
N MET A 104 -16.92 -2.80 3.14
CA MET A 104 -17.91 -1.85 2.65
C MET A 104 -17.87 -1.73 1.13
N SER A 105 -16.66 -1.60 0.57
CA SER A 105 -16.47 -1.47 -0.88
C SER A 105 -15.07 -1.88 -1.29
N VAL A 106 -14.93 -2.23 -2.57
CA VAL A 106 -13.65 -2.55 -3.21
C VAL A 106 -13.52 -1.71 -4.48
N PHE A 107 -12.34 -1.17 -4.72
CA PHE A 107 -11.98 -0.44 -5.94
C PHE A 107 -10.66 -0.98 -6.48
N SER A 108 -10.68 -1.55 -7.68
CA SER A 108 -9.55 -2.29 -8.26
C SER A 108 -9.16 -1.74 -9.64
N PRO A 109 -8.27 -0.74 -9.72
CA PRO A 109 -7.67 -0.36 -10.99
C PRO A 109 -6.79 -1.48 -11.56
N ASN A 110 -7.15 -1.94 -12.76
CA ASN A 110 -6.37 -2.90 -13.53
C ASN A 110 -5.22 -2.19 -14.26
N GLY A 111 -4.07 -2.83 -14.41
CA GLY A 111 -2.91 -2.28 -15.07
C GLY A 111 -2.03 -1.35 -14.22
N PHE A 112 -2.30 -1.24 -12.92
CA PHE A 112 -1.57 -0.38 -12.00
C PHE A 112 -1.21 -1.12 -10.70
N SER A 113 0.03 -0.95 -10.25
CA SER A 113 0.48 -1.37 -8.91
C SER A 113 1.57 -0.42 -8.38
N PHE A 114 1.93 -0.54 -7.11
CA PHE A 114 3.09 0.19 -6.57
C PHE A 114 4.43 -0.25 -7.18
N SER A 115 4.49 -1.47 -7.72
CA SER A 115 5.69 -1.98 -8.41
C SER A 115 5.84 -1.46 -9.83
N GLY A 116 4.78 -0.86 -10.41
CA GLY A 116 4.79 -0.34 -11.77
C GLY A 116 3.45 -0.49 -12.49
N ARG A 117 3.45 -0.25 -13.79
CA ARG A 117 2.29 -0.40 -14.68
C ARG A 117 2.52 -1.58 -15.61
N GLY A 118 1.50 -2.39 -15.83
CA GLY A 118 1.54 -3.52 -16.74
C GLY A 118 0.19 -4.24 -16.76
N GLU A 119 -0.15 -4.89 -17.86
CA GLU A 119 -1.42 -5.62 -18.02
C GLU A 119 -1.54 -6.79 -17.03
N ASN A 120 -0.41 -7.28 -16.52
CA ASN A 120 -0.29 -8.38 -15.57
C ASN A 120 -0.34 -7.94 -14.10
N THR A 121 -0.64 -6.66 -13.82
CA THR A 121 -0.67 -6.13 -12.46
C THR A 121 -1.97 -5.42 -12.13
N ALA A 122 -2.40 -5.49 -10.87
CA ALA A 122 -3.49 -4.71 -10.36
C ALA A 122 -3.26 -4.34 -8.88
N MET A 123 -3.95 -3.29 -8.45
CA MET A 123 -4.01 -2.85 -7.07
C MET A 123 -5.46 -2.69 -6.68
N SER A 124 -5.88 -3.27 -5.56
CA SER A 124 -7.23 -3.07 -5.04
C SER A 124 -7.20 -2.36 -3.71
N PHE A 125 -8.09 -1.41 -3.57
CA PHE A 125 -8.32 -0.64 -2.36
C PHE A 125 -9.62 -1.12 -1.74
N VAL A 126 -9.53 -1.73 -0.58
CA VAL A 126 -10.65 -2.32 0.16
C VAL A 126 -10.99 -1.40 1.32
N LEU A 127 -12.16 -0.81 1.28
CA LEU A 127 -12.65 0.03 2.36
C LEU A 127 -13.52 -0.81 3.30
N LEU A 128 -13.19 -0.77 4.60
CA LEU A 128 -13.93 -1.45 5.64
C LEU A 128 -15.02 -0.53 6.21
N LYS A 129 -16.03 -1.12 6.83
CA LYS A 129 -17.06 -0.40 7.58
C LYS A 129 -16.44 0.38 8.77
N PRO A 130 -17.12 1.39 9.29
CA PRO A 130 -16.69 2.11 10.49
C PRO A 130 -16.44 1.17 11.67
N TRP A 131 -15.53 1.54 12.57
CA TRP A 131 -15.17 0.72 13.74
C TRP A 131 -16.35 0.39 14.63
N SER A 132 -17.33 1.27 14.72
CA SER A 132 -18.58 1.05 15.49
C SER A 132 -19.43 -0.12 14.98
N GLU A 133 -19.21 -0.53 13.71
CA GLU A 133 -19.94 -1.62 13.05
C GLU A 133 -19.09 -2.89 12.92
N ARG A 134 -17.86 -2.88 13.44
CA ARG A 134 -16.92 -4.00 13.38
C ARG A 134 -16.56 -4.49 14.79
N ASN A 135 -16.36 -5.79 14.93
CA ASN A 135 -15.82 -6.38 16.16
C ASN A 135 -14.30 -6.62 16.04
N SER A 136 -13.66 -7.08 17.11
CA SER A 136 -12.22 -7.32 17.18
C SER A 136 -11.70 -8.38 16.18
N GLU A 137 -12.56 -9.27 15.67
CA GLU A 137 -12.23 -10.27 14.66
C GLU A 137 -12.30 -9.70 13.23
N GLN A 138 -12.87 -8.50 13.08
CA GLN A 138 -13.08 -7.79 11.82
C GLN A 138 -12.11 -6.62 11.64
N SER A 139 -10.97 -6.65 12.32
CA SER A 139 -9.92 -5.67 12.12
C SER A 139 -9.23 -5.84 10.75
N VAL A 140 -8.64 -4.77 10.23
CA VAL A 140 -7.93 -4.80 8.95
C VAL A 140 -6.79 -5.82 8.95
N GLN A 141 -6.07 -5.97 10.07
CA GLN A 141 -4.99 -6.93 10.23
C GLN A 141 -5.49 -8.38 10.12
N LYS A 142 -6.65 -8.68 10.72
CA LYS A 142 -7.26 -10.01 10.65
C LYS A 142 -7.82 -10.31 9.27
N LEU A 143 -8.43 -9.33 8.60
CA LEU A 143 -8.85 -9.49 7.22
C LEU A 143 -7.64 -9.73 6.31
N ALA A 144 -6.55 -8.96 6.48
CA ALA A 144 -5.31 -9.15 5.74
C ALA A 144 -4.76 -10.58 5.91
N ALA A 145 -4.72 -11.08 7.15
CA ALA A 145 -4.24 -12.44 7.43
C ALA A 145 -5.13 -13.52 6.76
N ARG A 146 -6.46 -13.36 6.82
CA ARG A 146 -7.40 -14.28 6.13
C ARG A 146 -7.25 -14.21 4.61
N ALA A 147 -7.11 -13.01 4.04
CA ALA A 147 -6.88 -12.82 2.62
C ALA A 147 -5.58 -13.48 2.17
N MET A 148 -4.48 -13.26 2.89
CA MET A 148 -3.19 -13.91 2.61
C MET A 148 -3.30 -15.44 2.68
N ALA A 149 -3.97 -16.00 3.69
CA ALA A 149 -4.17 -17.45 3.82
C ALA A 149 -5.01 -18.01 2.68
N HIS A 150 -6.04 -17.29 2.23
CA HIS A 150 -6.91 -17.70 1.13
C HIS A 150 -6.17 -17.67 -0.21
N PHE A 151 -5.57 -16.51 -0.53
CA PHE A 151 -4.94 -16.28 -1.83
C PHE A 151 -3.54 -16.87 -1.97
N SER A 152 -2.89 -17.31 -0.88
CA SER A 152 -1.61 -18.06 -0.96
C SER A 152 -1.71 -19.35 -1.80
N LYS A 153 -2.92 -19.84 -2.03
CA LYS A 153 -3.20 -21.03 -2.83
C LYS A 153 -3.46 -20.72 -4.31
N SER A 154 -3.54 -19.44 -4.68
CA SER A 154 -3.74 -19.05 -6.07
C SER A 154 -2.56 -19.52 -6.92
N LYS A 155 -2.87 -20.15 -8.06
CA LYS A 155 -1.87 -20.62 -9.03
C LYS A 155 -1.66 -19.60 -10.15
N ASP A 156 -2.63 -18.71 -10.34
CA ASP A 156 -2.66 -17.77 -11.47
C ASP A 156 -2.00 -16.45 -11.14
N ALA A 157 -2.00 -16.04 -9.87
CA ALA A 157 -1.45 -14.78 -9.45
C ALA A 157 -0.80 -14.84 -8.07
N ARG A 158 0.17 -13.97 -7.84
CA ARG A 158 0.68 -13.63 -6.51
C ARG A 158 -0.15 -12.47 -6.00
N ILE A 159 -0.83 -12.68 -4.87
CA ILE A 159 -1.70 -11.68 -4.26
C ILE A 159 -1.19 -11.40 -2.84
N TYR A 160 -0.93 -10.13 -2.56
CA TYR A 160 -0.46 -9.67 -1.26
C TYR A 160 -1.46 -8.70 -0.65
N ALA A 161 -1.80 -8.94 0.61
CA ALA A 161 -2.58 -8.02 1.43
C ALA A 161 -1.62 -7.09 2.19
N LEU A 162 -1.77 -5.79 1.97
CA LEU A 162 -0.92 -4.74 2.52
C LEU A 162 -1.76 -3.83 3.41
N VAL A 163 -1.43 -3.76 4.68
CA VAL A 163 -2.02 -2.76 5.57
C VAL A 163 -1.21 -1.48 5.43
N PRO A 164 -1.83 -0.36 5.05
CA PRO A 164 -1.11 0.90 4.93
C PRO A 164 -0.53 1.32 6.28
N PRO A 165 0.66 1.95 6.30
CA PRO A 165 1.21 2.52 7.52
C PRO A 165 0.36 3.69 8.01
N ALA A 166 0.47 4.04 9.29
CA ALA A 166 -0.25 5.17 9.88
C ALA A 166 0.03 6.51 9.16
N VAL A 167 1.20 6.64 8.56
CA VAL A 167 1.62 7.80 7.75
C VAL A 167 2.09 7.29 6.40
N MET A 168 1.34 7.59 5.35
CA MET A 168 1.58 7.11 3.97
C MET A 168 2.93 7.57 3.40
N GLU A 169 3.43 8.71 3.84
CA GLU A 169 4.72 9.26 3.41
C GLU A 169 5.93 8.45 3.88
N LEU A 170 5.76 7.58 4.88
CA LEU A 170 6.82 6.72 5.40
C LEU A 170 6.97 5.40 4.64
N GLY A 171 6.10 5.10 3.68
CA GLY A 171 6.17 3.89 2.86
C GLY A 171 4.81 3.37 2.41
N ASN A 172 4.82 2.30 1.64
CA ASN A 172 3.59 1.69 1.07
C ASN A 172 3.02 0.57 1.95
N ALA A 173 3.81 0.07 2.90
CA ALA A 173 3.42 -0.98 3.85
C ALA A 173 4.28 -0.89 5.11
N THR A 174 3.80 -1.48 6.20
CA THR A 174 4.58 -1.67 7.43
C THR A 174 5.70 -2.70 7.21
N GLY A 175 6.81 -2.54 7.92
CA GLY A 175 7.95 -3.45 7.86
C GLY A 175 9.26 -2.74 7.55
N PHE A 176 10.11 -3.38 6.74
CA PHE A 176 11.36 -2.80 6.26
C PHE A 176 11.38 -2.72 4.74
N ASP A 177 12.05 -1.72 4.23
CA ASP A 177 12.33 -1.54 2.81
C ASP A 177 13.82 -1.23 2.62
N PHE A 178 14.46 -1.84 1.63
CA PHE A 178 15.86 -1.57 1.32
C PHE A 178 16.17 -1.81 -0.16
N PHE A 179 17.25 -1.21 -0.63
CA PHE A 179 17.70 -1.31 -2.00
C PHE A 179 18.92 -2.25 -2.11
N LEU A 180 18.82 -3.24 -2.99
CA LEU A 180 19.95 -4.06 -3.41
C LEU A 180 20.56 -3.44 -4.66
N GLN A 181 21.82 -3.01 -4.59
CA GLN A 181 22.51 -2.31 -5.66
C GLN A 181 23.77 -3.06 -6.12
N ASP A 182 23.96 -3.17 -7.43
CA ASP A 182 25.20 -3.67 -8.02
C ASP A 182 26.25 -2.54 -8.08
N THR A 183 27.06 -2.44 -7.02
CA THR A 183 28.15 -1.44 -6.92
C THR A 183 29.42 -1.86 -7.71
N GLN A 184 29.51 -3.13 -8.12
CA GLN A 184 30.65 -3.68 -8.84
C GLN A 184 30.44 -3.78 -10.35
N ASN A 185 29.26 -3.35 -10.81
CA ASN A 185 28.88 -3.38 -12.22
C ASN A 185 28.99 -4.77 -12.88
N LYS A 186 28.59 -5.81 -12.11
CA LYS A 186 28.58 -7.20 -12.58
C LYS A 186 27.42 -7.50 -13.53
N GLY A 187 26.49 -6.57 -13.66
CA GLY A 187 25.36 -6.64 -14.57
C GLY A 187 24.09 -7.25 -13.96
N HIS A 188 23.01 -7.11 -14.72
CA HIS A 188 21.64 -7.44 -14.29
C HIS A 188 21.49 -8.89 -13.82
N ALA A 189 22.04 -9.86 -14.56
CA ALA A 189 21.94 -11.28 -14.19
C ALA A 189 22.55 -11.58 -12.80
N ALA A 190 23.69 -10.95 -12.48
CA ALA A 190 24.34 -11.10 -11.19
C ALA A 190 23.49 -10.47 -10.05
N LEU A 191 22.89 -9.31 -10.32
CA LEU A 191 21.98 -8.65 -9.36
C LEU A 191 20.75 -9.51 -9.08
N MET A 192 20.14 -10.09 -10.12
CA MET A 192 18.98 -10.99 -9.96
C MET A 192 19.34 -12.27 -9.22
N ALA A 193 20.51 -12.84 -9.46
CA ALA A 193 21.00 -13.99 -8.70
C ALA A 193 21.18 -13.65 -7.21
N ALA A 194 21.77 -12.49 -6.88
CA ALA A 194 21.92 -12.00 -5.52
C ALA A 194 20.57 -11.74 -4.85
N ARG A 195 19.61 -11.11 -5.55
CA ARG A 195 18.23 -10.92 -5.09
C ARG A 195 17.58 -12.24 -4.70
N ASN A 196 17.66 -13.23 -5.58
CA ASN A 196 17.04 -14.54 -5.38
C ASN A 196 17.68 -15.28 -4.20
N GLN A 197 19.00 -15.18 -4.05
CA GLN A 197 19.72 -15.75 -2.91
C GLN A 197 19.27 -15.07 -1.59
N PHE A 198 19.16 -13.75 -1.58
CA PHE A 198 18.66 -12.99 -0.42
C PHE A 198 17.24 -13.42 -0.04
N LEU A 199 16.32 -13.50 -1.01
CA LEU A 199 14.94 -13.93 -0.75
C LEU A 199 14.88 -15.36 -0.21
N ALA A 200 15.72 -16.27 -0.72
CA ALA A 200 15.81 -17.64 -0.22
C ALA A 200 16.35 -17.72 1.23
N MET A 201 17.26 -16.82 1.60
CA MET A 201 17.76 -16.71 2.97
C MET A 201 16.67 -16.09 3.89
N ALA A 202 16.02 -15.03 3.47
CA ALA A 202 14.96 -14.36 4.21
C ALA A 202 13.77 -15.30 4.48
N ALA A 203 13.40 -16.15 3.53
CA ALA A 203 12.33 -17.12 3.70
C ALA A 203 12.62 -18.19 4.78
N LYS A 204 13.88 -18.40 5.15
CA LYS A 204 14.29 -19.32 6.22
C LYS A 204 14.35 -18.66 7.60
N ASP A 205 14.38 -17.33 7.67
CA ASP A 205 14.46 -16.60 8.93
C ASP A 205 13.06 -16.37 9.51
N LYS A 206 12.79 -16.98 10.66
CA LYS A 206 11.48 -16.91 11.34
C LYS A 206 11.10 -15.49 11.82
N ARG A 207 12.05 -14.56 11.85
CA ARG A 207 11.81 -13.17 12.23
C ARG A 207 11.28 -12.35 11.06
N LEU A 208 11.42 -12.85 9.83
CA LEU A 208 10.99 -12.18 8.60
C LEU A 208 9.73 -12.84 8.07
N PHE A 209 8.77 -12.01 7.69
CA PHE A 209 7.50 -12.46 7.13
C PHE A 209 7.21 -11.71 5.84
N ALA A 210 6.69 -12.43 4.83
CA ALA A 210 6.26 -11.85 3.55
C ALA A 210 7.33 -11.01 2.82
N THR A 211 8.62 -11.39 2.94
CA THR A 211 9.70 -10.74 2.20
C THR A 211 9.53 -10.96 0.71
N ARG A 212 9.48 -9.87 -0.06
CA ARG A 212 9.22 -9.89 -1.49
C ARG A 212 10.00 -8.79 -2.22
N PRO A 213 10.26 -8.96 -3.53
CA PRO A 213 10.75 -7.84 -4.33
C PRO A 213 9.65 -6.79 -4.51
N ASN A 214 10.03 -5.53 -4.57
CA ASN A 214 9.11 -4.40 -4.74
C ASN A 214 9.11 -3.86 -6.18
N GLY A 215 9.86 -4.48 -7.09
CA GLY A 215 9.91 -4.19 -8.52
C GLY A 215 9.13 -5.21 -9.35
N MET A 216 8.97 -4.90 -10.62
CA MET A 216 8.44 -5.84 -11.60
C MET A 216 9.46 -6.93 -11.89
N GLU A 217 9.01 -8.12 -12.26
CA GLU A 217 9.87 -9.20 -12.75
C GLU A 217 10.33 -8.89 -14.18
N ASP A 218 11.45 -9.51 -14.58
CA ASP A 218 11.94 -9.39 -15.94
C ASP A 218 10.93 -9.97 -16.93
N GLU A 219 10.69 -9.22 -18.00
CA GLU A 219 9.82 -9.61 -19.09
C GLU A 219 10.61 -9.76 -20.38
N PRO A 220 10.34 -10.79 -21.18
CA PRO A 220 10.94 -10.89 -22.51
C PRO A 220 10.45 -9.73 -23.39
N GLN A 221 11.40 -9.04 -24.01
CA GLN A 221 11.13 -7.90 -24.89
C GLN A 221 11.74 -8.14 -26.26
N TYR A 222 11.05 -7.70 -27.32
CA TYR A 222 11.61 -7.66 -28.66
C TYR A 222 12.33 -6.33 -28.86
N HIS A 223 13.58 -6.41 -29.32
CA HIS A 223 14.31 -5.23 -29.77
C HIS A 223 14.16 -5.12 -31.30
N LEU A 224 13.47 -4.06 -31.74
CA LEU A 224 13.33 -3.78 -33.17
C LEU A 224 14.57 -3.07 -33.71
N ILE A 225 15.27 -3.70 -34.66
CA ILE A 225 16.41 -3.13 -35.33
C ILE A 225 15.95 -2.66 -36.71
N ILE A 226 16.08 -1.38 -36.97
CA ILE A 226 15.78 -0.76 -38.28
C ILE A 226 17.05 -0.74 -39.10
N ASP A 227 16.98 -1.20 -40.34
CA ASP A 227 18.08 -1.09 -41.33
C ASP A 227 18.11 0.33 -41.89
N ASP A 228 18.98 1.15 -41.32
CA ASP A 228 19.13 2.58 -41.65
C ASP A 228 19.53 2.81 -43.09
N GLU A 229 20.43 1.97 -43.62
CA GLU A 229 20.95 2.12 -45.01
C GLU A 229 19.83 1.83 -46.01
N ARG A 230 19.09 0.75 -45.77
CA ARG A 230 17.96 0.37 -46.61
C ARG A 230 16.80 1.37 -46.51
N ALA A 231 16.51 1.88 -45.32
CA ALA A 231 15.48 2.90 -45.12
C ALA A 231 15.81 4.18 -45.95
N ARG A 232 17.04 4.64 -45.87
CA ARG A 232 17.52 5.82 -46.67
C ARG A 232 17.49 5.56 -48.17
N ALA A 233 17.90 4.36 -48.60
CA ALA A 233 17.88 3.99 -50.04
C ALA A 233 16.45 3.99 -50.61
N LEU A 234 15.45 3.66 -49.78
CA LEU A 234 14.02 3.70 -50.12
C LEU A 234 13.39 5.09 -49.97
N GLY A 235 14.18 6.09 -49.55
CA GLY A 235 13.71 7.47 -49.30
C GLY A 235 12.85 7.63 -48.07
N LEU A 236 13.02 6.75 -47.08
CA LEU A 236 12.33 6.81 -45.81
C LEU A 236 13.12 7.61 -44.76
N SER A 237 12.41 8.38 -43.95
CA SER A 237 12.93 9.01 -42.76
C SER A 237 12.86 8.05 -41.58
N LEU A 238 13.96 7.91 -40.84
CA LEU A 238 13.96 7.13 -39.57
C LEU A 238 12.99 7.70 -38.52
N GLY A 239 12.82 9.03 -38.53
CA GLY A 239 11.83 9.69 -37.69
C GLY A 239 10.40 9.20 -37.98
N ASP A 240 10.03 9.22 -39.27
CA ASP A 240 8.68 8.80 -39.70
C ASP A 240 8.43 7.31 -39.41
N ILE A 241 9.45 6.45 -39.52
CA ILE A 241 9.35 5.02 -39.18
C ILE A 241 9.11 4.89 -37.68
N ASN A 242 9.94 5.53 -36.84
CA ASN A 242 9.81 5.46 -35.39
C ASN A 242 8.47 6.02 -34.90
N ASP A 243 8.05 7.17 -35.43
CA ASP A 243 6.79 7.80 -35.07
C ASP A 243 5.59 6.91 -35.45
N THR A 244 5.58 6.36 -36.65
CA THR A 244 4.54 5.47 -37.15
C THR A 244 4.43 4.22 -36.27
N LEU A 245 5.57 3.56 -35.98
CA LEU A 245 5.57 2.37 -35.12
C LEU A 245 5.19 2.70 -33.67
N SER A 246 5.70 3.81 -33.13
CA SER A 246 5.33 4.27 -31.78
C SER A 246 3.84 4.56 -31.64
N ILE A 247 3.25 5.21 -32.65
CA ILE A 247 1.81 5.47 -32.67
C ILE A 247 1.02 4.16 -32.85
N ALA A 248 1.45 3.32 -33.77
CA ALA A 248 0.75 2.08 -34.09
C ALA A 248 0.71 1.11 -32.90
N TRP A 249 1.82 0.91 -32.22
CA TRP A 249 1.98 -0.08 -31.13
C TRP A 249 1.84 0.53 -29.75
N GLY A 250 2.34 1.76 -29.54
CA GLY A 250 2.37 2.44 -28.24
C GLY A 250 1.24 3.43 -27.99
N SER A 251 0.47 3.81 -29.03
CA SER A 251 -0.49 4.91 -29.04
C SER A 251 0.13 6.30 -28.98
N SER A 252 -0.57 7.28 -29.52
CA SER A 252 -0.23 8.70 -29.39
C SER A 252 -1.42 9.51 -28.87
N TYR A 253 -1.15 10.35 -27.89
CA TYR A 253 -2.11 11.33 -27.43
C TYR A 253 -2.23 12.45 -28.48
N VAL A 254 -3.45 12.68 -28.95
CA VAL A 254 -3.72 13.70 -30.00
C VAL A 254 -4.29 14.97 -29.40
N ASN A 255 -5.32 14.83 -28.56
CA ASN A 255 -6.05 15.97 -28.00
C ASN A 255 -6.98 15.51 -26.86
N GLN A 256 -7.73 16.46 -26.30
CA GLN A 256 -8.76 16.18 -25.30
C GLN A 256 -10.01 17.04 -25.57
N PHE A 257 -11.14 16.56 -25.10
CA PHE A 257 -12.42 17.28 -25.15
C PHE A 257 -13.20 17.08 -23.86
N THR A 258 -14.13 17.98 -23.58
CA THR A 258 -15.01 17.86 -22.41
C THR A 258 -16.32 17.20 -22.83
N TYR A 259 -16.68 16.13 -22.14
CA TYR A 259 -17.95 15.44 -22.31
C TYR A 259 -18.53 15.01 -20.96
N GLY A 260 -19.80 15.34 -20.69
CA GLY A 260 -20.45 15.05 -19.42
C GLY A 260 -19.74 15.64 -18.19
N GLY A 261 -19.17 16.85 -18.31
CA GLY A 261 -18.43 17.52 -17.23
C GLY A 261 -17.06 16.93 -16.92
N ARG A 262 -16.56 15.98 -17.74
CA ARG A 262 -15.25 15.35 -17.57
C ARG A 262 -14.37 15.55 -18.80
N VAL A 263 -13.09 15.79 -18.57
CA VAL A 263 -12.09 15.84 -19.65
C VAL A 263 -11.83 14.42 -20.14
N LYS A 264 -12.00 14.21 -21.45
CA LYS A 264 -11.73 12.95 -22.15
C LYS A 264 -10.52 13.14 -23.06
N LYS A 265 -9.52 12.29 -22.90
CA LYS A 265 -8.33 12.27 -23.76
C LYS A 265 -8.58 11.42 -24.99
N VAL A 266 -8.08 11.89 -26.14
CA VAL A 266 -8.14 11.17 -27.42
C VAL A 266 -6.76 10.58 -27.69
N TYR A 267 -6.74 9.29 -27.93
CA TYR A 267 -5.53 8.55 -28.35
C TYR A 267 -5.78 7.90 -29.69
N VAL A 268 -4.74 7.87 -30.53
CA VAL A 268 -4.71 7.13 -31.81
C VAL A 268 -3.74 5.96 -31.63
N GLN A 269 -4.19 4.79 -32.08
CA GLN A 269 -3.41 3.56 -32.01
C GLN A 269 -3.78 2.65 -33.18
N GLY A 270 -2.87 1.77 -33.59
CA GLY A 270 -3.18 0.71 -34.54
C GLY A 270 -4.28 -0.23 -34.02
N ASN A 271 -5.09 -0.76 -34.94
CA ASN A 271 -6.10 -1.74 -34.57
C ASN A 271 -5.45 -2.98 -33.91
N ALA A 272 -6.09 -3.57 -32.93
CA ALA A 272 -5.58 -4.73 -32.18
C ALA A 272 -5.11 -5.85 -33.12
N GLY A 273 -5.85 -6.23 -34.15
CA GLY A 273 -5.47 -7.27 -35.11
C GLY A 273 -4.24 -6.96 -35.99
N SER A 274 -3.66 -5.75 -35.87
CA SER A 274 -2.45 -5.34 -36.60
C SER A 274 -1.23 -5.14 -35.70
N ARG A 275 -1.30 -5.54 -34.42
CA ARG A 275 -0.24 -5.33 -33.43
C ARG A 275 -0.20 -6.40 -32.34
N VAL A 276 -0.66 -7.62 -32.63
CA VAL A 276 -0.69 -8.73 -31.67
C VAL A 276 0.65 -9.48 -31.64
N THR A 277 1.24 -9.69 -32.83
CA THR A 277 2.46 -10.50 -32.96
C THR A 277 3.58 -9.69 -33.64
N PRO A 278 4.86 -10.07 -33.47
CA PRO A 278 5.96 -9.42 -34.20
C PRO A 278 5.80 -9.44 -35.72
N GLU A 279 5.13 -10.47 -36.27
CA GLU A 279 4.83 -10.61 -37.69
C GLU A 279 3.91 -9.50 -38.20
N ASP A 280 3.10 -8.91 -37.34
CA ASP A 280 2.20 -7.81 -37.68
C ASP A 280 2.96 -6.54 -38.11
N LEU A 281 4.25 -6.43 -37.78
CA LEU A 281 5.11 -5.36 -38.28
C LEU A 281 5.09 -5.29 -39.81
N LYS A 282 4.94 -6.40 -40.52
CA LYS A 282 4.83 -6.48 -41.98
C LYS A 282 3.55 -5.87 -42.55
N LYS A 283 2.58 -5.57 -41.74
CA LYS A 283 1.30 -4.94 -42.14
C LYS A 283 1.38 -3.42 -42.21
N TRP A 284 2.49 -2.84 -41.70
CA TRP A 284 2.66 -1.41 -41.61
C TRP A 284 3.47 -0.88 -42.79
N TYR A 285 3.03 0.26 -43.33
CA TYR A 285 3.64 0.91 -44.48
C TYR A 285 4.03 2.34 -44.12
N PHE A 286 5.15 2.77 -44.68
CA PHE A 286 5.71 4.09 -44.44
C PHE A 286 5.71 4.90 -45.76
N ARG A 287 5.39 6.17 -45.65
CA ARG A 287 5.39 7.05 -46.81
C ARG A 287 6.82 7.57 -47.05
N ASN A 288 7.37 7.33 -48.23
CA ASN A 288 8.68 7.85 -48.61
C ASN A 288 8.61 9.29 -49.14
N SER A 289 9.78 9.89 -49.45
CA SER A 289 9.92 11.25 -49.97
C SER A 289 9.22 11.49 -51.31
N SER A 290 8.96 10.44 -52.11
CA SER A 290 8.19 10.52 -53.36
C SER A 290 6.69 10.35 -53.16
N GLY A 291 6.21 10.14 -51.91
CA GLY A 291 4.82 9.92 -51.60
C GLY A 291 4.33 8.48 -51.74
N THR A 292 5.22 7.55 -52.10
CA THR A 292 4.89 6.12 -52.24
C THR A 292 4.92 5.42 -50.90
N MET A 293 4.00 4.46 -50.71
CA MET A 293 3.96 3.62 -49.49
C MET A 293 4.89 2.44 -49.64
N VAL A 294 5.86 2.31 -48.73
CA VAL A 294 6.87 1.27 -48.66
C VAL A 294 6.63 0.38 -47.45
N PRO A 295 6.65 -0.96 -47.52
CA PRO A 295 6.46 -1.88 -46.44
C PRO A 295 7.66 -1.91 -45.48
#